data_59570c0d5c8a2f5d54b8f935be5eac2d
#
_entry.id   59570c0d5c8a2f5d54b8f935be5eac2d
#
_cell.length_a   1.000
_cell.length_b   1.000
_cell.length_c   1.000
_cell.angle_alpha   90.00
_cell.angle_beta   90.00
_cell.angle_gamma   90.00
#
_symmetry.space_group_name_H-M   'P 1'
#
loop_
_entity.id
_entity.type
_entity.pdbx_description
1 polymer ?
#
loop_
_entity_poly.entity_id
_entity_poly.type
_entity_poly.pdbx_seq_one_letter_code
_entity_poly.pdbx_strand_id
1 'polypeptide(L)'
;MELALVGRDSVFGVAAARSAALRALLARHELCLAAQARQAAACNASHSVEARLSRWLLCACDLTKSESLPLTQECLAQMIGVQRNAVSIVANALQKASIISYSRGQIEITNVATLREAACECYEAVKARRDRLLKPSEGRSSMADG
;
A
#
# COMPACT_ATOMS: atom_id res chain seq x y z
N MET A 1 12.31 13.79 0.54
CA MET A 1 11.10 13.53 1.35
C MET A 1 11.56 13.36 2.79
N GLU A 2 11.53 14.44 3.54
CA GLU A 2 11.85 14.43 4.95
C GLU A 2 10.76 13.67 5.69
N LEU A 3 11.13 12.53 6.29
CA LEU A 3 10.35 11.92 7.36
C LEU A 3 10.44 12.89 8.54
N ALA A 4 9.45 13.77 8.65
CA ALA A 4 9.28 14.57 9.86
C ALA A 4 9.07 13.57 11.00
N LEU A 5 10.15 13.29 11.73
CA LEU A 5 10.06 12.73 13.06
C LEU A 5 9.14 13.66 13.85
N VAL A 6 7.93 13.17 14.12
CA VAL A 6 6.96 13.86 14.96
C VAL A 6 7.60 13.99 16.34
N GLY A 7 8.27 15.12 16.59
CA GLY A 7 8.92 15.39 17.87
C GLY A 7 7.90 15.32 19.00
N ARG A 8 8.38 15.01 20.21
CA ARG A 8 7.55 14.95 21.43
C ARG A 8 6.71 16.21 21.67
N ASP A 9 7.15 17.34 21.10
CA ASP A 9 6.53 18.66 21.26
C ASP A 9 5.51 18.98 20.13
N SER A 10 5.26 18.04 19.20
CA SER A 10 4.22 18.21 18.21
C SER A 10 2.84 18.02 18.84
N VAL A 11 1.81 18.64 18.25
CA VAL A 11 0.39 18.47 18.66
C VAL A 11 0.02 16.99 18.74
N PHE A 12 0.54 16.16 17.83
CA PHE A 12 0.34 14.71 17.83
C PHE A 12 1.03 14.02 19.01
N GLY A 13 2.24 14.44 19.41
CA GLY A 13 2.94 13.89 20.57
C GLY A 13 2.21 14.18 21.86
N VAL A 14 1.69 15.40 22.03
CA VAL A 14 0.90 15.81 23.22
C VAL A 14 -0.45 15.06 23.24
N ALA A 15 -1.14 14.94 22.12
CA ALA A 15 -2.41 14.21 22.03
C ALA A 15 -2.22 12.70 22.32
N ALA A 16 -1.16 12.10 21.76
CA ALA A 16 -0.82 10.70 22.02
C ALA A 16 -0.45 10.45 23.49
N ALA A 17 0.23 11.39 24.16
CA ALA A 17 0.54 11.28 25.59
C ALA A 17 -0.73 11.21 26.46
N ARG A 18 -1.82 11.85 26.04
CA ARG A 18 -3.10 11.93 26.78
C ARG A 18 -4.11 10.84 26.43
N SER A 19 -3.92 10.10 25.34
CA SER A 19 -4.88 9.11 24.87
C SER A 19 -4.21 7.74 24.63
N ALA A 20 -4.55 6.76 25.46
CA ALA A 20 -4.09 5.38 25.29
C ALA A 20 -4.61 4.77 23.98
N ALA A 21 -5.83 5.10 23.57
CA ALA A 21 -6.43 4.63 22.31
C ALA A 21 -5.65 5.18 21.09
N LEU A 22 -5.27 6.45 21.12
CA LEU A 22 -4.48 7.04 20.04
C LEU A 22 -3.09 6.43 19.98
N ARG A 23 -2.42 6.20 21.11
CA ARG A 23 -1.11 5.49 21.13
C ARG A 23 -1.22 4.10 20.54
N ALA A 24 -2.25 3.34 20.90
CA ALA A 24 -2.46 2.00 20.39
C ALA A 24 -2.74 1.99 18.87
N LEU A 25 -3.47 3.00 18.37
CA LEU A 25 -3.73 3.16 16.94
C LEU A 25 -2.45 3.50 16.17
N LEU A 26 -1.66 4.45 16.67
CA LEU A 26 -0.38 4.85 16.07
C LEU A 26 0.60 3.67 16.06
N ALA A 27 0.75 2.93 17.15
CA ALA A 27 1.61 1.76 17.22
C ALA A 27 1.19 0.68 16.19
N ARG A 28 -0.11 0.42 16.03
CA ARG A 28 -0.60 -0.50 14.99
C ARG A 28 -0.31 -0.01 13.59
N HIS A 29 -0.45 1.29 13.35
CA HIS A 29 -0.14 1.89 12.07
C HIS A 29 1.36 1.79 11.74
N GLU A 30 2.24 2.08 12.70
CA GLU A 30 3.70 1.91 12.56
C GLU A 30 4.09 0.46 12.24
N LEU A 31 3.51 -0.52 12.94
CA LEU A 31 3.72 -1.93 12.66
C LEU A 31 3.26 -2.31 11.24
N CYS A 32 2.15 -1.73 10.77
CA CYS A 32 1.67 -1.93 9.41
C CYS A 32 2.65 -1.37 8.38
N LEU A 33 3.12 -0.14 8.56
CA LEU A 33 4.10 0.50 7.66
C LEU A 33 5.44 -0.26 7.66
N ALA A 34 5.94 -0.65 8.82
CA ALA A 34 7.18 -1.44 8.92
C ALA A 34 7.06 -2.81 8.22
N ALA A 35 5.90 -3.44 8.30
CA ALA A 35 5.63 -4.69 7.60
C ALA A 35 5.58 -4.50 6.08
N GLN A 36 4.96 -3.42 5.60
CA GLN A 36 4.91 -3.08 4.18
C GLN A 36 6.31 -2.78 3.62
N ALA A 37 7.12 -2.02 4.37
CA ALA A 37 8.49 -1.69 3.97
C ALA A 37 9.36 -2.94 3.84
N ARG A 38 9.28 -3.87 4.81
CA ARG A 38 9.99 -5.17 4.76
C ARG A 38 9.54 -6.02 3.58
N GLN A 39 8.24 -6.07 3.33
CA GLN A 39 7.70 -6.81 2.17
C GLN A 39 8.13 -6.16 0.85
N ALA A 40 8.16 -4.84 0.76
CA ALA A 40 8.64 -4.14 -0.43
C ALA A 40 10.12 -4.44 -0.70
N ALA A 41 10.96 -4.47 0.33
CA ALA A 41 12.38 -4.84 0.20
C ALA A 41 12.55 -6.28 -0.30
N ALA A 42 11.81 -7.24 0.25
CA ALA A 42 11.80 -8.62 -0.19
C ALA A 42 11.31 -8.75 -1.65
N CYS A 43 10.23 -8.05 -2.01
CA CYS A 43 9.73 -8.03 -3.38
C CYS A 43 10.75 -7.47 -4.36
N ASN A 44 11.49 -6.43 -3.97
CA ASN A 44 12.50 -5.83 -4.82
C ASN A 44 13.62 -6.81 -5.18
N ALA A 45 13.93 -7.75 -4.31
CA ALA A 45 14.95 -8.76 -4.50
C ALA A 45 14.46 -9.99 -5.30
N SER A 46 13.16 -10.31 -5.24
CA SER A 46 12.66 -11.63 -5.66
C SER A 46 11.67 -11.59 -6.83
N HIS A 47 11.02 -10.44 -7.10
CA HIS A 47 9.94 -10.38 -8.08
C HIS A 47 10.23 -9.43 -9.24
N SER A 48 9.66 -9.74 -10.41
CA SER A 48 9.74 -8.91 -11.60
C SER A 48 9.15 -7.51 -11.39
N VAL A 49 9.57 -6.56 -12.22
CA VAL A 49 9.00 -5.20 -12.20
C VAL A 49 7.50 -5.21 -12.44
N GLU A 50 7.03 -6.10 -13.32
CA GLU A 50 5.61 -6.28 -13.63
C GLU A 50 4.81 -6.72 -12.40
N ALA A 51 5.25 -7.78 -11.73
CA ALA A 51 4.58 -8.29 -10.53
C ALA A 51 4.54 -7.27 -9.39
N ARG A 52 5.62 -6.50 -9.23
CA ARG A 52 5.74 -5.43 -8.24
C ARG A 52 4.83 -4.23 -8.56
N LEU A 53 4.80 -3.81 -9.83
CA LEU A 53 3.94 -2.71 -10.28
C LEU A 53 2.47 -3.09 -10.13
N SER A 54 2.09 -4.28 -10.58
CA SER A 54 0.72 -4.80 -10.45
C SER A 54 0.27 -4.88 -8.99
N ARG A 55 1.12 -5.41 -8.10
CA ARG A 55 0.87 -5.41 -6.66
C ARG A 55 0.66 -4.01 -6.12
N TRP A 56 1.51 -3.07 -6.51
CA TRP A 56 1.46 -1.71 -6.00
C TRP A 56 0.17 -0.99 -6.45
N LEU A 57 -0.22 -1.15 -7.71
CA LEU A 57 -1.47 -0.61 -8.25
C LEU A 57 -2.68 -1.16 -7.49
N LEU A 58 -2.74 -2.47 -7.23
CA LEU A 58 -3.82 -3.07 -6.42
C LEU A 58 -3.86 -2.51 -4.99
N CYS A 59 -2.70 -2.33 -4.35
CA CYS A 59 -2.65 -1.72 -3.01
C CYS A 59 -3.14 -0.27 -3.04
N ALA A 60 -2.83 0.49 -4.08
CA ALA A 60 -3.31 1.86 -4.25
C ALA A 60 -4.83 1.90 -4.44
N CYS A 61 -5.39 1.02 -5.27
CA CYS A 61 -6.84 0.89 -5.44
C CYS A 61 -7.54 0.54 -4.12
N ASP A 62 -6.97 -0.40 -3.36
CA ASP A 62 -7.52 -0.77 -2.05
C ASP A 62 -7.57 0.40 -1.06
N LEU A 63 -6.55 1.27 -1.09
CA LEU A 63 -6.45 2.42 -0.18
C LEU A 63 -7.35 3.59 -0.62
N THR A 64 -7.37 3.88 -1.91
CA THR A 64 -8.15 5.00 -2.47
C THR A 64 -9.61 4.66 -2.71
N LYS A 65 -9.95 3.36 -2.73
CA LYS A 65 -11.28 2.85 -3.14
C LYS A 65 -11.66 3.30 -4.55
N SER A 66 -10.66 3.44 -5.41
CA SER A 66 -10.81 3.88 -6.80
C SER A 66 -9.96 3.04 -7.72
N GLU A 67 -10.50 2.71 -8.89
CA GLU A 67 -9.77 2.08 -9.99
C GLU A 67 -9.04 3.09 -10.85
N SER A 68 -9.28 4.39 -10.61
CA SER A 68 -8.64 5.51 -11.31
C SER A 68 -7.63 6.20 -10.38
N LEU A 69 -6.36 6.15 -10.77
CA LEU A 69 -5.23 6.61 -9.95
C LEU A 69 -4.48 7.75 -10.67
N PRO A 70 -4.39 8.96 -10.09
CA PRO A 70 -3.64 10.06 -10.65
C PRO A 70 -2.13 9.87 -10.41
N LEU A 71 -1.49 9.02 -11.22
CA LEU A 71 -0.11 8.61 -11.05
C LEU A 71 0.68 8.73 -12.36
N THR A 72 1.83 9.37 -12.29
CA THR A 72 2.79 9.44 -13.39
C THR A 72 3.74 8.24 -13.37
N GLN A 73 4.32 7.91 -14.53
CA GLN A 73 5.35 6.85 -14.60
C GLN A 73 6.59 7.17 -13.74
N GLU A 74 6.90 8.45 -13.56
CA GLU A 74 7.98 8.89 -12.69
C GLU A 74 7.66 8.57 -11.21
N CYS A 75 6.45 8.91 -10.78
CA CYS A 75 5.99 8.60 -9.42
C CYS A 75 6.01 7.10 -9.18
N LEU A 76 5.51 6.28 -10.11
CA LEU A 76 5.54 4.83 -10.01
C LEU A 76 6.96 4.28 -9.93
N ALA A 77 7.87 4.81 -10.74
CA ALA A 77 9.28 4.40 -10.75
C ALA A 77 9.95 4.64 -9.39
N GLN A 78 9.70 5.81 -8.78
CA GLN A 78 10.18 6.13 -7.44
C GLN A 78 9.58 5.19 -6.38
N MET A 79 8.29 4.91 -6.45
CA MET A 79 7.58 4.08 -5.47
C MET A 79 8.02 2.61 -5.48
N ILE A 80 8.29 2.05 -6.66
CA ILE A 80 8.74 0.66 -6.77
C ILE A 80 10.28 0.52 -6.87
N GLY A 81 11.01 1.66 -6.82
CA GLY A 81 12.48 1.65 -6.80
C GLY A 81 13.11 1.13 -8.08
N VAL A 82 12.66 1.59 -9.25
CA VAL A 82 13.21 1.25 -10.56
C VAL A 82 13.38 2.48 -11.45
N GLN A 83 14.04 2.31 -12.59
CA GLN A 83 14.10 3.40 -13.57
C GLN A 83 12.76 3.58 -14.31
N ARG A 84 12.45 4.81 -14.67
CA ARG A 84 11.22 5.18 -15.40
C ARG A 84 11.01 4.32 -16.68
N ASN A 85 12.09 4.01 -17.40
CA ASN A 85 12.01 3.20 -18.61
C ASN A 85 11.45 1.80 -18.33
N ALA A 86 11.82 1.17 -17.20
CA ALA A 86 11.30 -0.13 -16.81
C ALA A 86 9.79 -0.06 -16.54
N VAL A 87 9.32 1.00 -15.88
CA VAL A 87 7.88 1.24 -15.68
C VAL A 87 7.17 1.44 -17.02
N SER A 88 7.75 2.23 -17.95
CA SER A 88 7.15 2.47 -19.26
C SER A 88 6.95 1.18 -20.06
N ILE A 89 7.94 0.29 -20.04
CA ILE A 89 7.86 -1.00 -20.73
C ILE A 89 6.72 -1.84 -20.14
N VAL A 90 6.66 -1.98 -18.82
CA VAL A 90 5.65 -2.77 -18.15
C VAL A 90 4.25 -2.16 -18.29
N ALA A 91 4.11 -0.85 -18.12
CA ALA A 91 2.83 -0.16 -18.28
C ALA A 91 2.29 -0.34 -19.72
N ASN A 92 3.14 -0.26 -20.73
CA ASN A 92 2.77 -0.52 -22.12
C ASN A 92 2.32 -1.98 -22.34
N ALA A 93 2.99 -2.95 -21.70
CA ALA A 93 2.60 -4.36 -21.78
C ALA A 93 1.22 -4.58 -21.12
N LEU A 94 1.00 -4.07 -19.92
CA LEU A 94 -0.29 -4.14 -19.23
C LEU A 94 -1.42 -3.44 -20.02
N GLN A 95 -1.12 -2.32 -20.67
CA GLN A 95 -2.08 -1.61 -21.52
C GLN A 95 -2.43 -2.41 -22.79
N LYS A 96 -1.44 -3.02 -23.45
CA LYS A 96 -1.68 -3.88 -24.61
C LYS A 96 -2.52 -5.12 -24.27
N ALA A 97 -2.36 -5.62 -23.04
CA ALA A 97 -3.18 -6.72 -22.50
C ALA A 97 -4.55 -6.27 -22.00
N SER A 98 -4.90 -4.97 -22.14
CA SER A 98 -6.16 -4.39 -21.67
C SER A 98 -6.38 -4.56 -20.16
N ILE A 99 -5.32 -4.58 -19.38
CA ILE A 99 -5.36 -4.68 -17.91
C ILE A 99 -5.46 -3.30 -17.28
N ILE A 100 -4.77 -2.32 -17.88
CA ILE A 100 -4.83 -0.91 -17.50
C ILE A 100 -5.03 -0.03 -18.74
N SER A 101 -5.52 1.19 -18.53
CA SER A 101 -5.45 2.29 -19.47
C SER A 101 -4.57 3.38 -18.87
N TYR A 102 -3.59 3.89 -19.62
CA TYR A 102 -2.70 4.95 -19.14
C TYR A 102 -2.75 6.13 -20.09
N SER A 103 -3.16 7.27 -19.59
CA SER A 103 -3.24 8.52 -20.35
C SER A 103 -3.01 9.73 -19.45
N ARG A 104 -2.17 10.67 -19.91
CA ARG A 104 -1.97 11.99 -19.28
C ARG A 104 -1.71 11.98 -17.78
N GLY A 105 -0.94 11.00 -17.28
CA GLY A 105 -0.63 10.87 -15.85
C GLY A 105 -1.77 10.27 -15.02
N GLN A 106 -2.73 9.65 -15.66
CA GLN A 106 -3.83 8.92 -15.07
C GLN A 106 -3.74 7.45 -15.46
N ILE A 107 -3.84 6.56 -14.47
CA ILE A 107 -3.95 5.12 -14.68
C ILE A 107 -5.35 4.71 -14.30
N GLU A 108 -6.00 4.00 -15.19
CA GLU A 108 -7.29 3.36 -14.95
C GLU A 108 -7.11 1.85 -15.00
N ILE A 109 -7.54 1.15 -13.98
CA ILE A 109 -7.52 -0.31 -13.93
C ILE A 109 -8.76 -0.82 -14.64
N THR A 110 -8.59 -1.43 -15.80
CA THR A 110 -9.68 -1.91 -16.63
C THR A 110 -10.05 -3.37 -16.33
N ASN A 111 -9.11 -4.14 -15.76
CA ASN A 111 -9.34 -5.54 -15.38
C ASN A 111 -8.58 -5.87 -14.08
N VAL A 112 -9.29 -5.72 -12.96
CA VAL A 112 -8.73 -5.98 -11.60
C VAL A 112 -8.37 -7.45 -11.42
N ALA A 113 -9.13 -8.38 -11.99
CA ALA A 113 -8.88 -9.81 -11.85
C ALA A 113 -7.56 -10.20 -12.51
N THR A 114 -7.34 -9.81 -13.76
CA THR A 114 -6.08 -10.09 -14.47
C THR A 114 -4.90 -9.31 -13.87
N LEU A 115 -5.12 -8.08 -13.36
CA LEU A 115 -4.08 -7.36 -12.63
C LEU A 115 -3.65 -8.10 -11.37
N ARG A 116 -4.58 -8.77 -10.68
CA ARG A 116 -4.30 -9.61 -9.51
C ARG A 116 -3.50 -10.84 -9.86
N GLU A 117 -3.77 -11.49 -11.00
CA GLU A 117 -2.98 -12.62 -11.50
C GLU A 117 -1.56 -12.21 -11.88
N ALA A 118 -1.38 -11.00 -12.43
CA ALA A 118 -0.07 -10.43 -12.75
C ALA A 118 0.72 -10.00 -11.51
N ALA A 119 0.06 -9.78 -10.37
CA ALA A 119 0.71 -9.35 -9.12
C ALA A 119 1.40 -10.53 -8.42
N CYS A 120 2.47 -10.22 -7.66
CA CYS A 120 3.07 -11.24 -6.80
C CYS A 120 2.16 -11.56 -5.60
N GLU A 121 2.34 -12.77 -5.05
CA GLU A 121 1.63 -13.29 -3.86
C GLU A 121 1.75 -12.38 -2.63
N CYS A 122 2.73 -11.50 -2.63
CA CYS A 122 2.93 -10.50 -1.59
C CYS A 122 1.75 -9.53 -1.44
N TYR A 123 0.92 -9.37 -2.47
CA TYR A 123 -0.30 -8.56 -2.39
C TYR A 123 -1.25 -9.06 -1.30
N GLU A 124 -1.58 -10.34 -1.35
CA GLU A 124 -2.51 -10.94 -0.38
C GLU A 124 -1.91 -10.95 1.03
N ALA A 125 -0.60 -11.20 1.17
CA ALA A 125 0.08 -11.16 2.45
C ALA A 125 0.05 -9.76 3.10
N VAL A 126 0.31 -8.71 2.32
CA VAL A 126 0.26 -7.31 2.78
C VAL A 126 -1.17 -6.91 3.14
N LYS A 127 -2.14 -7.27 2.30
CA LYS A 127 -3.57 -6.97 2.52
C LYS A 127 -4.08 -7.62 3.80
N ALA A 128 -3.86 -8.92 3.96
CA ALA A 128 -4.29 -9.66 5.15
C ALA A 128 -3.66 -9.09 6.44
N ARG A 129 -2.39 -8.71 6.40
CA ARG A 129 -1.71 -8.12 7.54
C ARG A 129 -2.25 -6.73 7.87
N ARG A 130 -2.45 -5.87 6.87
CA ARG A 130 -3.07 -4.55 7.04
C ARG A 130 -4.45 -4.67 7.68
N ASP A 131 -5.29 -5.53 7.13
CA ASP A 131 -6.65 -5.72 7.61
C ASP A 131 -6.68 -6.23 9.06
N ARG A 132 -5.76 -7.13 9.42
CA ARG A 132 -5.62 -7.61 10.81
C ARG A 132 -5.19 -6.51 11.78
N LEU A 133 -4.24 -5.66 11.38
CA LEU A 133 -3.69 -4.63 12.25
C LEU A 133 -4.60 -3.42 12.38
N LEU A 134 -5.32 -3.06 11.32
CA LEU A 134 -6.12 -1.83 11.27
C LEU A 134 -7.61 -2.04 11.58
N LYS A 135 -8.13 -3.29 11.53
CA LYS A 135 -9.49 -3.54 12.01
C LYS A 135 -9.58 -3.19 13.50
N PRO A 136 -10.62 -2.43 13.91
CA PRO A 136 -10.90 -2.24 15.32
C PRO A 136 -11.05 -3.64 15.95
N SER A 137 -10.45 -3.85 17.13
CA SER A 137 -10.79 -5.01 17.95
C SER A 137 -12.26 -4.85 18.31
N GLU A 138 -13.12 -5.61 17.63
CA GLU A 138 -14.49 -5.80 18.09
C GLU A 138 -14.40 -6.25 19.55
N GLY A 139 -14.98 -5.47 20.42
CA GLY A 139 -14.82 -5.59 21.84
C GLY A 139 -15.08 -7.01 22.30
N ARG A 140 -14.13 -7.56 23.04
CA ARG A 140 -14.39 -8.64 24.01
C ARG A 140 -15.27 -8.05 25.12
N SER A 141 -16.51 -7.75 24.79
CA SER A 141 -17.57 -7.44 25.74
C SER A 141 -18.49 -8.66 25.74
N SER A 142 -18.18 -9.64 26.52
CA SER A 142 -19.11 -10.61 27.08
C SER A 142 -18.31 -11.72 27.74
N MET A 143 -18.01 -11.56 29.02
CA MET A 143 -17.97 -12.62 30.03
C MET A 143 -17.55 -12.00 31.35
N ALA A 144 -18.49 -11.28 31.97
CA ALA A 144 -18.51 -11.02 33.39
C ALA A 144 -19.99 -10.82 33.79
N ASP A 145 -20.70 -11.93 33.77
CA ASP A 145 -21.90 -12.15 34.58
C ASP A 145 -22.12 -13.66 34.66
N GLY A 146 -21.75 -14.21 35.80
CA GLY A 146 -21.97 -15.58 36.17
C GLY A 146 -21.40 -15.84 37.56
#